data_248424f0e82918e5c0e495967cd7deea
#
_entry.id   248424f0e82918e5c0e495967cd7deea
#
_cell.length_a   1.000
_cell.length_b   1.000
_cell.length_c   1.000
_cell.angle_alpha   90.00
_cell.angle_beta   90.00
_cell.angle_gamma   90.00
#
_symmetry.space_group_name_H-M   'P 1'
#
loop_
_entity.id
_entity.type
_entity.pdbx_description
1 polymer ?
#
loop_
_entity_poly.entity_id
_entity_poly.type
_entity_poly.pdbx_seq_one_letter_code
_entity_poly.pdbx_strand_id
1 'polypeptide(L)'
;RNLGLNEAQGKYINFLDSDDYISSNTFRDVYNFFEKHYSEIDVVSIPIYYFGSQKGNHPLNFKFKKTGVADLSKQPEFIQLSGPSSFFKAEAIGDIKFNVKLQTAEDAFFVNQLLLNKLKLGLVKSGSYFYRKFEAKNSLLDYSSKTKGYYISRIKQFHFKLIYCSKKKYGEVLKFIQYVLMYDLQWLFKIKKIDHILSHDEIHELYINLIFILQNIDDDVIYNQKNIQNQLKTHIFFLKYLGNDYLANCDYKYRKQVYEEIIDKLSLNQVFIDIFEIQNDVIYVSGFITTFFNKKGNVFVFVNDKIFETKELEYPQRDRFSLNFEYAFNNDFELYIPITSKNIKIQFKTEVNDFKDLEIKFTRPCRLSNTSKYLLSKNHIAKVKGSTITVKPK
;
A
#
# COMPACT_ATOMS: atom_id res chain seq x y z
N ARG A 1 -27.27 4.06 12.95
CA ARG A 1 -27.57 4.22 11.51
C ARG A 1 -28.80 3.42 11.07
N ASN A 2 -28.93 2.12 11.42
CA ASN A 2 -30.11 1.33 11.00
C ASN A 2 -31.45 1.87 11.53
N LEU A 3 -31.47 2.39 12.78
CA LEU A 3 -32.68 3.05 13.32
C LEU A 3 -33.04 4.28 12.48
N GLY A 4 -32.06 5.18 12.24
CA GLY A 4 -32.28 6.36 11.39
C GLY A 4 -32.70 6.00 9.96
N LEU A 5 -32.20 4.88 9.41
CA LEU A 5 -32.59 4.39 8.11
C LEU A 5 -34.06 3.94 8.04
N ASN A 6 -34.56 3.35 9.13
CA ASN A 6 -35.96 2.95 9.22
C ASN A 6 -36.92 4.14 9.33
N GLU A 7 -36.47 5.22 9.95
CA GLU A 7 -37.29 6.46 10.14
C GLU A 7 -37.17 7.45 8.96
N ALA A 8 -36.20 7.26 8.08
CA ALA A 8 -35.94 8.19 6.99
C ALA A 8 -37.05 8.14 5.93
N GLN A 9 -37.65 9.31 5.61
CA GLN A 9 -38.71 9.48 4.62
C GLN A 9 -38.24 10.23 3.36
N GLY A 10 -36.98 10.66 3.34
CA GLY A 10 -36.43 11.44 2.24
C GLY A 10 -36.19 10.60 0.97
N LYS A 11 -36.35 11.23 -0.20
CA LYS A 11 -36.00 10.61 -1.51
C LYS A 11 -34.54 10.24 -1.61
N TYR A 12 -33.66 11.01 -0.94
CA TYR A 12 -32.25 10.80 -0.83
C TYR A 12 -31.82 10.81 0.63
N ILE A 13 -30.88 9.93 0.99
CA ILE A 13 -30.42 9.72 2.37
C ILE A 13 -28.92 9.98 2.45
N ASN A 14 -28.48 10.62 3.52
CA ASN A 14 -27.08 10.77 3.90
C ASN A 14 -26.90 10.48 5.40
N PHE A 15 -25.72 10.01 5.80
CA PHE A 15 -25.36 9.68 7.18
C PHE A 15 -24.24 10.61 7.66
N LEU A 16 -24.59 11.83 8.06
CA LEU A 16 -23.62 12.79 8.58
C LEU A 16 -23.20 12.43 10.01
N ASP A 17 -21.90 12.30 10.26
CA ASP A 17 -21.37 12.08 11.60
C ASP A 17 -21.42 13.39 12.41
N SER A 18 -21.65 13.29 13.74
CA SER A 18 -21.99 14.43 14.60
C SER A 18 -20.83 15.43 14.82
N ASP A 19 -19.62 15.03 14.57
CA ASP A 19 -18.39 15.83 14.72
C ASP A 19 -17.86 16.39 13.40
N ASP A 20 -18.56 16.10 12.29
CA ASP A 20 -18.20 16.49 10.94
C ASP A 20 -19.21 17.49 10.37
N TYR A 21 -18.91 18.08 9.21
CA TYR A 21 -19.84 18.96 8.49
C TYR A 21 -19.64 18.88 6.97
N ILE A 22 -20.61 19.41 6.25
CA ILE A 22 -20.59 19.52 4.78
C ILE A 22 -20.66 20.99 4.35
N SER A 23 -20.20 21.30 3.12
CA SER A 23 -20.34 22.65 2.57
C SER A 23 -21.82 23.01 2.31
N SER A 24 -22.17 24.28 2.43
CA SER A 24 -23.55 24.79 2.34
C SER A 24 -24.25 24.49 1.00
N ASN A 25 -23.49 24.35 -0.07
CA ASN A 25 -24.01 24.05 -1.40
C ASN A 25 -24.21 22.55 -1.67
N THR A 26 -23.68 21.66 -0.80
CA THR A 26 -23.63 20.21 -1.03
C THR A 26 -25.00 19.61 -1.31
N PHE A 27 -26.00 19.85 -0.46
CA PHE A 27 -27.32 19.24 -0.63
C PHE A 27 -27.96 19.64 -1.95
N ARG A 28 -27.92 20.94 -2.32
CA ARG A 28 -28.46 21.44 -3.58
C ARG A 28 -27.78 20.78 -4.79
N ASP A 29 -26.45 20.71 -4.77
CA ASP A 29 -25.69 20.25 -5.92
C ASP A 29 -25.84 18.73 -6.08
N VAL A 30 -25.88 17.98 -4.98
CA VAL A 30 -26.13 16.52 -4.98
C VAL A 30 -27.57 16.23 -5.43
N TYR A 31 -28.56 16.97 -4.93
CA TYR A 31 -29.96 16.82 -5.33
C TYR A 31 -30.14 17.03 -6.85
N ASN A 32 -29.63 18.15 -7.38
CA ASN A 32 -29.71 18.46 -8.81
C ASN A 32 -28.97 17.39 -9.65
N PHE A 33 -27.86 16.84 -9.15
CA PHE A 33 -27.16 15.80 -9.84
C PHE A 33 -27.94 14.49 -9.86
N PHE A 34 -28.55 14.10 -8.76
CA PHE A 34 -29.42 12.92 -8.72
C PHE A 34 -30.64 13.08 -9.66
N GLU A 35 -31.33 14.22 -9.63
CA GLU A 35 -32.49 14.43 -10.51
C GLU A 35 -32.10 14.30 -11.99
N LYS A 36 -30.94 14.84 -12.37
CA LYS A 36 -30.42 14.75 -13.75
C LYS A 36 -30.05 13.31 -14.14
N HIS A 37 -29.59 12.48 -13.22
CA HIS A 37 -29.06 11.13 -13.45
C HIS A 37 -29.88 10.04 -12.74
N TYR A 38 -31.17 10.31 -12.44
CA TYR A 38 -32.01 9.52 -11.55
C TYR A 38 -32.07 8.04 -11.91
N SER A 39 -32.22 7.69 -13.18
CA SER A 39 -32.28 6.31 -13.66
C SER A 39 -30.91 5.64 -13.70
N GLU A 40 -29.85 6.42 -13.81
CA GLU A 40 -28.48 5.93 -14.06
C GLU A 40 -27.73 5.52 -12.79
N ILE A 41 -27.94 6.27 -11.67
CA ILE A 41 -27.15 6.11 -10.45
C ILE A 41 -28.00 5.86 -9.21
N ASP A 42 -27.43 5.17 -8.22
CA ASP A 42 -28.02 4.94 -6.89
C ASP A 42 -27.21 5.58 -5.77
N VAL A 43 -25.96 5.92 -6.03
CA VAL A 43 -25.01 6.49 -5.07
C VAL A 43 -24.30 7.69 -5.69
N VAL A 44 -24.25 8.78 -4.94
CA VAL A 44 -23.44 9.97 -5.24
C VAL A 44 -22.41 10.16 -4.14
N SER A 45 -21.19 10.51 -4.50
CA SER A 45 -20.08 10.79 -3.59
C SER A 45 -19.56 12.22 -3.78
N ILE A 46 -19.04 12.81 -2.70
CA ILE A 46 -18.40 14.12 -2.65
C ILE A 46 -16.99 14.00 -2.09
N PRO A 47 -16.08 14.95 -2.40
CA PRO A 47 -14.72 14.93 -1.87
C PRO A 47 -14.67 15.14 -0.35
N ILE A 48 -13.66 14.51 0.28
CA ILE A 48 -13.39 14.58 1.72
C ILE A 48 -12.18 15.47 1.97
N TYR A 49 -12.31 16.42 2.89
CA TYR A 49 -11.24 17.28 3.36
C TYR A 49 -11.05 17.12 4.85
N TYR A 50 -9.79 17.03 5.30
CA TYR A 50 -9.47 16.96 6.72
C TYR A 50 -9.44 18.35 7.35
N PHE A 51 -9.95 18.46 8.58
CA PHE A 51 -9.83 19.65 9.40
C PHE A 51 -9.55 19.31 10.87
N GLY A 52 -9.21 20.30 11.67
CA GLY A 52 -8.78 20.10 13.05
C GLY A 52 -7.26 19.98 13.16
N SER A 53 -6.76 18.97 13.86
CA SER A 53 -5.31 18.77 14.07
C SER A 53 -4.53 18.45 12.79
N GLN A 54 -5.19 17.87 11.80
CA GLN A 54 -4.62 17.60 10.47
C GLN A 54 -5.47 18.27 9.41
N LYS A 55 -4.82 18.92 8.43
CA LYS A 55 -5.47 19.51 7.25
C LYS A 55 -5.01 18.79 5.99
N GLY A 56 -5.84 18.77 4.97
CA GLY A 56 -5.48 18.21 3.66
C GLY A 56 -6.61 17.45 2.98
N ASN A 57 -6.25 16.81 1.88
CA ASN A 57 -7.17 16.06 1.03
C ASN A 57 -7.14 14.57 1.35
N HIS A 58 -8.29 13.93 1.32
CA HIS A 58 -8.35 12.47 1.38
C HIS A 58 -7.69 11.85 0.13
N PRO A 59 -6.92 10.75 0.25
CA PRO A 59 -6.26 10.11 -0.90
C PRO A 59 -7.21 9.75 -2.04
N LEU A 60 -8.46 9.38 -1.76
CA LEU A 60 -9.45 9.02 -2.77
C LEU A 60 -10.09 10.23 -3.49
N ASN A 61 -9.70 11.47 -3.17
CA ASN A 61 -10.18 12.66 -3.86
C ASN A 61 -9.64 12.77 -5.30
N PHE A 62 -8.68 11.96 -5.70
CA PHE A 62 -8.15 11.94 -7.07
C PHE A 62 -9.24 11.72 -8.14
N LYS A 63 -10.35 11.06 -7.78
CA LYS A 63 -11.49 10.79 -8.67
C LYS A 63 -12.36 12.02 -8.97
N PHE A 64 -12.31 13.06 -8.13
CA PHE A 64 -13.13 14.29 -8.28
C PHE A 64 -12.48 15.34 -9.19
N LYS A 65 -11.87 14.96 -10.32
CA LYS A 65 -11.33 15.92 -11.28
C LYS A 65 -12.43 16.78 -11.91
N LYS A 66 -13.62 16.17 -12.14
CA LYS A 66 -14.84 16.81 -12.66
C LYS A 66 -16.08 16.18 -12.04
N THR A 67 -17.19 16.89 -12.05
CA THR A 67 -18.53 16.34 -11.76
C THR A 67 -18.98 15.44 -12.92
N GLY A 68 -19.52 14.26 -12.63
CA GLY A 68 -20.00 13.32 -13.64
C GLY A 68 -20.31 11.94 -13.08
N VAL A 69 -20.72 11.02 -13.93
CA VAL A 69 -20.95 9.62 -13.56
C VAL A 69 -19.71 8.81 -13.93
N ALA A 70 -19.18 8.10 -12.96
CA ALA A 70 -18.09 7.15 -13.17
C ALA A 70 -18.67 5.74 -13.41
N ASP A 71 -18.19 5.07 -14.44
CA ASP A 71 -18.47 3.67 -14.73
C ASP A 71 -17.41 2.79 -14.05
N LEU A 72 -17.78 2.09 -13.00
CA LEU A 72 -16.86 1.27 -12.21
C LEU A 72 -16.34 0.02 -12.95
N SER A 73 -16.97 -0.36 -14.07
CA SER A 73 -16.43 -1.38 -14.94
C SER A 73 -15.24 -0.89 -15.78
N LYS A 74 -15.18 0.43 -16.03
CA LYS A 74 -14.12 1.09 -16.83
C LYS A 74 -13.11 1.85 -15.97
N GLN A 75 -13.51 2.29 -14.78
CA GLN A 75 -12.73 3.05 -13.81
C GLN A 75 -12.78 2.36 -12.43
N PRO A 76 -12.31 1.09 -12.34
CA PRO A 76 -12.46 0.28 -11.14
C PRO A 76 -11.74 0.84 -9.90
N GLU A 77 -10.74 1.70 -10.10
CA GLU A 77 -10.00 2.39 -9.03
C GLU A 77 -10.81 3.55 -8.39
N PHE A 78 -11.97 3.95 -8.95
CA PHE A 78 -12.83 5.01 -8.41
C PHE A 78 -13.71 4.49 -7.27
N ILE A 79 -13.10 3.81 -6.32
CA ILE A 79 -13.77 3.19 -5.17
C ILE A 79 -14.40 4.21 -4.22
N GLN A 80 -15.43 3.77 -3.50
CA GLN A 80 -16.08 4.52 -2.43
C GLN A 80 -16.26 3.62 -1.19
N LEU A 81 -15.79 4.12 -0.03
CA LEU A 81 -15.87 3.38 1.23
C LEU A 81 -16.62 4.15 2.32
N SER A 82 -16.62 5.50 2.25
CA SER A 82 -17.19 6.35 3.29
C SER A 82 -18.70 6.53 3.06
N GLY A 83 -19.52 6.12 4.03
CA GLY A 83 -20.94 6.39 4.09
C GLY A 83 -21.25 7.89 4.26
N PRO A 84 -20.60 8.60 5.19
CA PRO A 84 -20.83 10.03 5.43
C PRO A 84 -20.61 10.94 4.23
N SER A 85 -19.63 10.65 3.38
CA SER A 85 -19.40 11.41 2.14
C SER A 85 -20.19 10.89 0.94
N SER A 86 -21.15 9.98 1.18
CA SER A 86 -22.03 9.40 0.17
C SER A 86 -23.49 9.76 0.41
N PHE A 87 -24.22 9.90 -0.66
CA PHE A 87 -25.66 10.11 -0.70
C PHE A 87 -26.30 8.96 -1.46
N PHE A 88 -27.43 8.50 -1.00
CA PHE A 88 -28.07 7.28 -1.47
C PHE A 88 -29.50 7.55 -1.93
N LYS A 89 -29.91 6.93 -3.01
CA LYS A 89 -31.30 6.91 -3.41
C LYS A 89 -32.08 5.97 -2.48
N ALA A 90 -33.11 6.48 -1.77
CA ALA A 90 -33.84 5.71 -0.75
C ALA A 90 -34.42 4.40 -1.30
N GLU A 91 -35.04 4.45 -2.49
CA GLU A 91 -35.59 3.26 -3.15
C GLU A 91 -34.54 2.18 -3.49
N ALA A 92 -33.29 2.58 -3.76
CA ALA A 92 -32.22 1.66 -4.09
C ALA A 92 -31.66 0.93 -2.85
N ILE A 93 -31.83 1.50 -1.67
CA ILE A 93 -31.42 0.89 -0.40
C ILE A 93 -32.27 -0.35 -0.13
N GLY A 94 -33.61 -0.27 -0.33
CA GLY A 94 -34.51 -1.39 -0.07
C GLY A 94 -34.28 -2.00 1.33
N ASP A 95 -34.05 -3.31 1.39
CA ASP A 95 -33.81 -4.07 2.63
C ASP A 95 -32.34 -4.08 3.08
N ILE A 96 -31.44 -3.40 2.37
CA ILE A 96 -30.02 -3.34 2.73
C ILE A 96 -29.84 -2.58 4.04
N LYS A 97 -29.15 -3.18 4.99
CA LYS A 97 -28.87 -2.61 6.32
C LYS A 97 -27.37 -2.62 6.60
N PHE A 98 -26.93 -1.71 7.48
CA PHE A 98 -25.59 -1.77 8.03
C PHE A 98 -25.39 -3.06 8.82
N ASN A 99 -24.30 -3.74 8.58
CA ASN A 99 -23.97 -4.98 9.27
C ASN A 99 -23.52 -4.68 10.72
N VAL A 100 -24.38 -4.99 11.68
CA VAL A 100 -24.14 -4.73 13.12
C VAL A 100 -23.02 -5.58 13.74
N LYS A 101 -22.52 -6.60 13.02
CA LYS A 101 -21.37 -7.41 13.44
C LYS A 101 -20.02 -6.75 13.07
N LEU A 102 -20.05 -5.63 12.34
CA LEU A 102 -18.88 -4.85 11.99
C LEU A 102 -18.76 -3.63 12.90
N GLN A 103 -17.64 -3.53 13.62
CA GLN A 103 -17.30 -2.33 14.40
C GLN A 103 -16.74 -1.21 13.50
N THR A 104 -16.12 -1.60 12.39
CA THR A 104 -15.57 -0.72 11.36
C THR A 104 -15.74 -1.37 9.99
N ALA A 105 -15.67 -0.59 8.90
CA ALA A 105 -15.94 -0.98 7.52
C ALA A 105 -17.42 -1.34 7.22
N GLU A 106 -18.34 -1.10 8.15
CA GLU A 106 -19.79 -1.24 7.94
C GLU A 106 -20.27 -0.31 6.81
N ASP A 107 -19.70 0.90 6.75
CA ASP A 107 -19.94 1.88 5.68
C ASP A 107 -19.50 1.36 4.32
N ALA A 108 -18.25 0.88 4.26
CA ALA A 108 -17.67 0.35 3.04
C ALA A 108 -18.51 -0.83 2.51
N PHE A 109 -18.97 -1.70 3.40
CA PHE A 109 -19.82 -2.82 3.02
C PHE A 109 -21.16 -2.35 2.49
N PHE A 110 -21.85 -1.45 3.21
CA PHE A 110 -23.15 -0.88 2.82
C PHE A 110 -23.08 -0.19 1.45
N VAL A 111 -22.12 0.72 1.26
CA VAL A 111 -21.94 1.46 0.01
C VAL A 111 -21.70 0.52 -1.17
N ASN A 112 -20.82 -0.48 -1.00
CA ASN A 112 -20.43 -1.34 -2.10
C ASN A 112 -21.49 -2.40 -2.45
N GLN A 113 -22.38 -2.78 -1.50
CA GLN A 113 -23.58 -3.55 -1.85
C GLN A 113 -24.48 -2.78 -2.82
N LEU A 114 -24.66 -1.49 -2.61
CA LEU A 114 -25.47 -0.63 -3.51
C LEU A 114 -24.76 -0.42 -4.85
N LEU A 115 -23.46 -0.15 -4.86
CA LEU A 115 -22.70 0.04 -6.09
C LEU A 115 -22.67 -1.20 -6.99
N LEU A 116 -22.77 -2.40 -6.42
CA LEU A 116 -22.93 -3.64 -7.18
C LEU A 116 -24.24 -3.69 -8.00
N ASN A 117 -25.22 -2.80 -7.76
CA ASN A 117 -26.46 -2.83 -8.51
C ASN A 117 -26.31 -2.29 -9.93
N LYS A 118 -25.70 -1.14 -10.10
CA LYS A 118 -25.58 -0.45 -11.39
C LYS A 118 -24.15 -0.27 -11.89
N LEU A 119 -23.15 -0.49 -11.03
CA LEU A 119 -21.73 -0.24 -11.31
C LEU A 119 -21.46 1.22 -11.72
N LYS A 120 -22.27 2.14 -11.21
CA LYS A 120 -22.21 3.57 -11.50
C LYS A 120 -22.10 4.36 -10.19
N LEU A 121 -21.14 5.29 -10.15
CA LEU A 121 -20.93 6.21 -9.03
C LEU A 121 -21.04 7.64 -9.52
N GLY A 122 -21.99 8.40 -8.96
CA GLY A 122 -22.05 9.84 -9.15
C GLY A 122 -20.94 10.55 -8.40
N LEU A 123 -20.27 11.49 -9.07
CA LEU A 123 -19.20 12.31 -8.50
C LEU A 123 -19.61 13.77 -8.56
N VAL A 124 -19.84 14.42 -7.41
CA VAL A 124 -20.16 15.84 -7.32
C VAL A 124 -18.98 16.59 -6.71
N LYS A 125 -18.16 17.20 -7.56
CA LYS A 125 -16.93 17.90 -7.18
C LYS A 125 -17.18 19.16 -6.34
N SER A 126 -18.29 19.84 -6.55
CA SER A 126 -18.64 21.10 -5.88
C SER A 126 -19.09 20.92 -4.42
N GLY A 127 -19.59 19.74 -4.04
CA GLY A 127 -19.85 19.39 -2.65
C GLY A 127 -18.57 19.10 -1.88
N SER A 128 -18.60 19.21 -0.56
CA SER A 128 -17.45 18.90 0.29
C SER A 128 -17.89 18.33 1.63
N TYR A 129 -17.25 17.24 2.04
CA TYR A 129 -17.34 16.65 3.36
C TYR A 129 -16.08 16.99 4.16
N PHE A 130 -16.25 17.61 5.33
CA PHE A 130 -15.15 17.99 6.21
C PHE A 130 -15.08 17.02 7.37
N TYR A 131 -14.04 16.16 7.33
CA TYR A 131 -13.76 15.13 8.32
C TYR A 131 -12.83 15.66 9.41
N ARG A 132 -13.29 15.61 10.67
CA ARG A 132 -12.52 16.11 11.81
C ARG A 132 -11.40 15.14 12.18
N LYS A 133 -10.19 15.68 12.34
CA LYS A 133 -9.05 14.98 12.94
C LYS A 133 -8.73 15.56 14.31
N PHE A 134 -8.67 14.68 15.31
CA PHE A 134 -8.33 15.05 16.68
C PHE A 134 -6.82 14.87 16.93
N GLU A 135 -6.23 15.65 17.85
CA GLU A 135 -4.84 15.49 18.28
C GLU A 135 -4.65 14.18 19.07
N ALA A 136 -5.57 13.89 19.98
CA ALA A 136 -5.61 12.60 20.64
C ALA A 136 -6.14 11.55 19.65
N LYS A 137 -5.39 10.42 19.51
CA LYS A 137 -5.82 9.27 18.70
C LYS A 137 -6.99 8.53 19.38
N ASN A 138 -8.14 9.19 19.49
CA ASN A 138 -9.34 8.72 20.19
C ASN A 138 -10.49 8.35 19.24
N SER A 139 -10.23 8.23 17.94
CA SER A 139 -11.27 7.79 17.02
C SER A 139 -11.54 6.29 17.13
N LEU A 140 -12.75 5.84 16.78
CA LEU A 140 -13.09 4.41 16.71
C LEU A 140 -12.09 3.64 15.81
N LEU A 141 -11.56 4.27 14.77
CA LEU A 141 -10.56 3.67 13.90
C LEU A 141 -9.23 3.44 14.63
N ASP A 142 -8.82 4.34 15.52
CA ASP A 142 -7.57 4.20 16.30
C ASP A 142 -7.68 3.08 17.34
N TYR A 143 -8.87 2.83 17.88
CA TYR A 143 -9.14 1.74 18.81
C TYR A 143 -9.39 0.40 18.12
N SER A 144 -9.95 0.41 16.92
CA SER A 144 -10.35 -0.82 16.23
C SER A 144 -9.19 -1.79 16.03
N SER A 145 -8.02 -1.28 15.62
CA SER A 145 -6.82 -2.10 15.41
C SER A 145 -6.26 -2.77 16.68
N LYS A 146 -6.80 -2.43 17.85
CA LYS A 146 -6.45 -3.05 19.15
C LYS A 146 -7.45 -4.15 19.57
N THR A 147 -8.40 -4.49 18.73
CA THR A 147 -9.45 -5.48 19.03
C THR A 147 -9.39 -6.67 18.08
N LYS A 148 -9.74 -7.86 18.58
CA LYS A 148 -9.88 -9.08 17.75
C LYS A 148 -10.86 -8.88 16.59
N GLY A 149 -11.91 -8.08 16.79
CA GLY A 149 -12.93 -7.80 15.78
C GLY A 149 -12.37 -7.19 14.51
N TYR A 150 -11.33 -6.37 14.62
CA TYR A 150 -10.64 -5.76 13.47
C TYR A 150 -9.99 -6.80 12.55
N TYR A 151 -9.44 -7.87 13.10
CA TYR A 151 -8.73 -8.91 12.36
C TYR A 151 -9.64 -10.07 11.95
N ILE A 152 -10.57 -10.48 12.81
CA ILE A 152 -11.39 -11.67 12.58
C ILE A 152 -12.75 -11.30 11.99
N SER A 153 -13.51 -10.42 12.66
CA SER A 153 -14.88 -10.09 12.21
C SER A 153 -14.86 -9.31 10.89
N ARG A 154 -13.90 -8.40 10.70
CA ARG A 154 -13.75 -7.63 9.47
C ARG A 154 -13.47 -8.53 8.26
N ILE A 155 -12.58 -9.52 8.40
CA ILE A 155 -12.32 -10.50 7.34
C ILE A 155 -13.61 -11.25 6.97
N LYS A 156 -14.29 -11.82 7.96
CA LYS A 156 -15.48 -12.66 7.75
C LYS A 156 -16.72 -11.88 7.31
N GLN A 157 -16.95 -10.71 7.90
CA GLN A 157 -18.19 -9.94 7.72
C GLN A 157 -18.11 -8.84 6.65
N PHE A 158 -16.90 -8.41 6.25
CA PHE A 158 -16.71 -7.45 5.18
C PHE A 158 -16.07 -8.11 3.96
N HIS A 159 -14.83 -8.61 4.04
CA HIS A 159 -14.13 -9.10 2.86
C HIS A 159 -14.81 -10.31 2.22
N PHE A 160 -15.07 -11.37 2.99
CA PHE A 160 -15.71 -12.58 2.45
C PHE A 160 -17.13 -12.31 1.94
N LYS A 161 -17.89 -11.50 2.68
CA LYS A 161 -19.26 -11.15 2.23
C LYS A 161 -19.24 -10.33 0.95
N LEU A 162 -18.30 -9.39 0.80
CA LEU A 162 -18.22 -8.58 -0.40
C LEU A 162 -17.76 -9.41 -1.61
N ILE A 163 -16.81 -10.33 -1.44
CA ILE A 163 -16.45 -11.36 -2.43
C ILE A 163 -17.67 -12.19 -2.83
N TYR A 164 -18.41 -12.69 -1.81
CA TYR A 164 -19.62 -13.48 -2.05
C TYR A 164 -20.69 -12.69 -2.83
N CYS A 165 -20.97 -11.44 -2.43
CA CYS A 165 -21.96 -10.60 -3.13
C CYS A 165 -21.59 -10.38 -4.59
N SER A 166 -20.30 -10.11 -4.88
CA SER A 166 -19.83 -9.94 -6.25
C SER A 166 -19.97 -11.24 -7.05
N LYS A 167 -19.47 -12.36 -6.54
CA LYS A 167 -19.57 -13.67 -7.22
C LYS A 167 -21.00 -14.13 -7.41
N LYS A 168 -21.87 -13.95 -6.42
CA LYS A 168 -23.29 -14.31 -6.52
C LYS A 168 -23.99 -13.57 -7.66
N LYS A 169 -23.64 -12.31 -7.88
CA LYS A 169 -24.33 -11.46 -8.86
C LYS A 169 -23.70 -11.53 -10.25
N TYR A 170 -22.37 -11.66 -10.33
CA TYR A 170 -21.61 -11.55 -11.58
C TYR A 170 -20.80 -12.78 -11.97
N GLY A 171 -20.76 -13.80 -11.11
CA GLY A 171 -19.93 -15.01 -11.32
C GLY A 171 -18.47 -14.83 -10.91
N GLU A 172 -18.00 -13.58 -10.73
CA GLU A 172 -16.63 -13.22 -10.43
C GLU A 172 -16.52 -12.12 -9.38
N VAL A 173 -15.32 -11.86 -8.89
CA VAL A 173 -15.02 -10.69 -8.07
C VAL A 173 -14.67 -9.54 -8.99
N LEU A 174 -15.62 -8.63 -9.21
CA LEU A 174 -15.43 -7.48 -10.09
C LEU A 174 -14.22 -6.63 -9.68
N LYS A 175 -13.52 -6.08 -10.65
CA LYS A 175 -12.26 -5.38 -10.43
C LYS A 175 -12.37 -4.21 -9.44
N PHE A 176 -13.48 -3.46 -9.45
CA PHE A 176 -13.66 -2.39 -8.46
C PHE A 176 -13.79 -2.93 -7.02
N ILE A 177 -14.41 -4.11 -6.84
CA ILE A 177 -14.45 -4.79 -5.53
C ILE A 177 -13.05 -5.21 -5.09
N GLN A 178 -12.24 -5.73 -6.02
CA GLN A 178 -10.84 -6.04 -5.73
C GLN A 178 -10.06 -4.79 -5.25
N TYR A 179 -10.27 -3.63 -5.87
CA TYR A 179 -9.71 -2.36 -5.42
C TYR A 179 -10.21 -1.95 -4.03
N VAL A 180 -11.50 -2.15 -3.72
CA VAL A 180 -12.07 -1.91 -2.38
C VAL A 180 -11.39 -2.79 -1.34
N LEU A 181 -11.30 -4.10 -1.61
CA LEU A 181 -10.65 -5.07 -0.72
C LEU A 181 -9.19 -4.71 -0.48
N MET A 182 -8.44 -4.44 -1.55
CA MET A 182 -7.02 -4.14 -1.45
C MET A 182 -6.74 -2.80 -0.75
N TYR A 183 -7.59 -1.79 -0.97
CA TYR A 183 -7.51 -0.51 -0.25
C TYR A 183 -7.69 -0.67 1.25
N ASP A 184 -8.54 -1.58 1.67
CA ASP A 184 -8.75 -1.91 3.09
C ASP A 184 -7.58 -2.73 3.65
N LEU A 185 -7.18 -3.79 2.95
CA LEU A 185 -6.10 -4.70 3.36
C LEU A 185 -4.75 -3.99 3.50
N GLN A 186 -4.48 -2.92 2.74
CA GLN A 186 -3.22 -2.19 2.86
C GLN A 186 -2.97 -1.66 4.27
N TRP A 187 -4.00 -1.29 5.01
CA TRP A 187 -3.87 -0.81 6.38
C TRP A 187 -3.59 -1.95 7.34
N LEU A 188 -4.21 -3.11 7.12
CA LEU A 188 -3.96 -4.32 7.87
C LEU A 188 -2.51 -4.79 7.72
N PHE A 189 -2.00 -4.90 6.48
CA PHE A 189 -0.63 -5.31 6.20
C PHE A 189 0.45 -4.35 6.76
N LYS A 190 0.12 -3.10 7.05
CA LYS A 190 1.03 -2.13 7.70
C LYS A 190 1.18 -2.33 9.20
N ILE A 191 0.33 -3.12 9.84
CA ILE A 191 0.43 -3.41 11.26
C ILE A 191 1.59 -4.39 11.47
N LYS A 192 2.54 -4.02 12.33
CA LYS A 192 3.75 -4.81 12.53
C LYS A 192 3.51 -6.04 13.41
N LYS A 193 2.91 -5.85 14.60
CA LYS A 193 2.75 -6.91 15.61
C LYS A 193 1.34 -6.95 16.15
N ILE A 194 0.81 -8.15 16.35
CA ILE A 194 -0.57 -8.45 16.78
C ILE A 194 -0.64 -9.59 17.82
N ASP A 195 0.50 -10.12 18.24
CA ASP A 195 0.65 -11.20 19.22
C ASP A 195 0.07 -10.87 20.62
N HIS A 196 -0.08 -9.58 20.91
CA HIS A 196 -0.76 -9.09 22.10
C HIS A 196 -2.30 -9.01 21.98
N ILE A 197 -2.85 -9.31 20.78
CA ILE A 197 -4.29 -9.23 20.47
C ILE A 197 -4.83 -10.60 20.09
N LEU A 198 -4.09 -11.35 19.26
CA LEU A 198 -4.47 -12.65 18.72
C LEU A 198 -3.55 -13.75 19.25
N SER A 199 -4.09 -14.96 19.48
CA SER A 199 -3.28 -16.15 19.72
C SER A 199 -2.54 -16.59 18.45
N HIS A 200 -1.58 -17.49 18.61
CA HIS A 200 -0.82 -18.05 17.48
C HIS A 200 -1.76 -18.70 16.43
N ASP A 201 -2.74 -19.48 16.88
CA ASP A 201 -3.70 -20.15 16.00
C ASP A 201 -4.60 -19.15 15.27
N GLU A 202 -5.04 -18.07 15.96
CA GLU A 202 -5.82 -16.99 15.36
C GLU A 202 -5.00 -16.22 14.31
N ILE A 203 -3.71 -16.01 14.52
CA ILE A 203 -2.80 -15.41 13.55
C ILE A 203 -2.64 -16.31 12.32
N HIS A 204 -2.48 -17.61 12.55
CA HIS A 204 -2.40 -18.59 11.44
C HIS A 204 -3.69 -18.61 10.61
N GLU A 205 -4.86 -18.67 11.27
CA GLU A 205 -6.17 -18.59 10.60
C GLU A 205 -6.31 -17.27 9.82
N LEU A 206 -5.87 -16.15 10.38
CA LEU A 206 -5.87 -14.86 9.69
C LEU A 206 -5.08 -14.91 8.39
N TYR A 207 -3.87 -15.49 8.39
CA TYR A 207 -3.06 -15.61 7.19
C TYR A 207 -3.71 -16.51 6.12
N ILE A 208 -4.29 -17.64 6.51
CA ILE A 208 -5.05 -18.51 5.59
C ILE A 208 -6.18 -17.70 4.92
N ASN A 209 -6.90 -16.92 5.70
CA ASN A 209 -7.99 -16.08 5.19
C ASN A 209 -7.47 -14.96 4.26
N LEU A 210 -6.32 -14.36 4.58
CA LEU A 210 -5.69 -13.34 3.73
C LEU A 210 -5.23 -13.93 2.39
N ILE A 211 -4.61 -15.11 2.40
CA ILE A 211 -4.20 -15.84 1.19
C ILE A 211 -5.43 -16.06 0.30
N PHE A 212 -6.54 -16.57 0.87
CA PHE A 212 -7.78 -16.76 0.11
C PHE A 212 -8.30 -15.45 -0.52
N ILE A 213 -8.28 -14.33 0.22
CA ILE A 213 -8.72 -13.03 -0.32
C ILE A 213 -7.79 -12.59 -1.46
N LEU A 214 -6.46 -12.70 -1.26
CA LEU A 214 -5.46 -12.30 -2.25
C LEU A 214 -5.56 -13.09 -3.55
N GLN A 215 -5.93 -14.37 -3.50
CA GLN A 215 -6.21 -15.19 -4.69
C GLN A 215 -7.41 -14.70 -5.50
N ASN A 216 -8.28 -13.87 -4.93
CA ASN A 216 -9.41 -13.21 -5.59
C ASN A 216 -9.11 -11.77 -6.03
N ILE A 217 -7.85 -11.33 -5.99
CA ILE A 217 -7.41 -9.99 -6.37
C ILE A 217 -6.38 -10.11 -7.49
N ASP A 218 -6.59 -9.43 -8.61
CA ASP A 218 -5.67 -9.40 -9.73
C ASP A 218 -4.36 -8.69 -9.35
N ASP A 219 -3.27 -9.07 -10.01
CA ASP A 219 -1.94 -8.53 -9.74
C ASP A 219 -1.82 -7.03 -9.95
N ASP A 220 -2.43 -6.53 -11.01
CA ASP A 220 -2.38 -5.11 -11.32
C ASP A 220 -3.08 -4.25 -10.23
N VAL A 221 -4.08 -4.80 -9.55
CA VAL A 221 -4.72 -4.15 -8.41
C VAL A 221 -3.72 -3.99 -7.24
N ILE A 222 -2.91 -5.02 -6.97
CA ILE A 222 -1.85 -4.96 -5.94
C ILE A 222 -0.75 -3.98 -6.37
N TYR A 223 -0.28 -4.06 -7.63
CA TYR A 223 0.76 -3.17 -8.17
C TYR A 223 0.37 -1.70 -8.11
N ASN A 224 -0.89 -1.39 -8.42
CA ASN A 224 -1.40 -0.03 -8.50
C ASN A 224 -1.68 0.61 -7.13
N GLN A 225 -1.49 -0.09 -6.00
CA GLN A 225 -1.61 0.51 -4.66
C GLN A 225 -0.48 1.50 -4.39
N LYS A 226 -0.82 2.80 -4.38
CA LYS A 226 0.15 3.89 -4.20
C LYS A 226 0.65 4.04 -2.76
N ASN A 227 -0.13 3.58 -1.79
CA ASN A 227 0.16 3.74 -0.35
C ASN A 227 0.93 2.55 0.25
N ILE A 228 1.37 1.60 -0.56
CA ILE A 228 2.16 0.42 -0.16
C ILE A 228 3.53 0.49 -0.82
N GLN A 229 4.58 0.39 -0.01
CA GLN A 229 5.96 0.29 -0.51
C GLN A 229 6.19 -1.04 -1.24
N ASN A 230 7.10 -1.06 -2.20
CA ASN A 230 7.36 -2.23 -3.03
C ASN A 230 7.79 -3.46 -2.20
N GLN A 231 8.54 -3.28 -1.11
CA GLN A 231 8.90 -4.39 -0.21
C GLN A 231 7.67 -5.04 0.44
N LEU A 232 6.66 -4.25 0.82
CA LEU A 232 5.43 -4.80 1.37
C LEU A 232 4.56 -5.43 0.27
N LYS A 233 4.58 -4.91 -0.95
CA LYS A 233 3.94 -5.57 -2.11
C LYS A 233 4.57 -6.95 -2.37
N THR A 234 5.89 -7.07 -2.24
CA THR A 234 6.58 -8.36 -2.37
C THR A 234 6.03 -9.38 -1.38
N HIS A 235 5.89 -9.00 -0.10
CA HIS A 235 5.27 -9.86 0.92
C HIS A 235 3.85 -10.30 0.51
N ILE A 236 3.03 -9.36 0.03
CA ILE A 236 1.66 -9.63 -0.41
C ILE A 236 1.64 -10.61 -1.61
N PHE A 237 2.55 -10.44 -2.57
CA PHE A 237 2.66 -11.36 -3.70
C PHE A 237 3.14 -12.74 -3.28
N PHE A 238 4.10 -12.84 -2.36
CA PHE A 238 4.53 -14.13 -1.84
C PHE A 238 3.42 -14.84 -1.07
N LEU A 239 2.64 -14.13 -0.28
CA LEU A 239 1.43 -14.70 0.33
C LEU A 239 0.44 -15.19 -0.73
N LYS A 240 0.22 -14.42 -1.78
CA LYS A 240 -0.71 -14.79 -2.85
C LYS A 240 -0.27 -16.04 -3.61
N TYR A 241 1.00 -16.12 -3.99
CA TYR A 241 1.49 -17.18 -4.89
C TYR A 241 2.08 -18.39 -4.18
N LEU A 242 2.67 -18.20 -3.02
CA LEU A 242 3.35 -19.25 -2.27
C LEU A 242 2.55 -19.72 -1.04
N GLY A 243 1.61 -18.90 -0.56
CA GLY A 243 0.70 -19.27 0.51
C GLY A 243 1.42 -19.79 1.77
N ASN A 244 1.02 -20.98 2.22
CA ASN A 244 1.57 -21.60 3.43
C ASN A 244 3.06 -21.97 3.29
N ASP A 245 3.56 -22.27 2.10
CA ASP A 245 4.98 -22.55 1.88
C ASP A 245 5.83 -21.34 2.24
N TYR A 246 5.36 -20.13 1.91
CA TYR A 246 6.01 -18.89 2.31
C TYR A 246 6.00 -18.68 3.83
N LEU A 247 4.85 -18.92 4.47
CA LEU A 247 4.71 -18.76 5.92
C LEU A 247 5.56 -19.77 6.70
N ALA A 248 5.79 -20.96 6.16
CA ALA A 248 6.63 -21.98 6.73
C ALA A 248 8.15 -21.76 6.47
N ASN A 249 8.54 -20.63 5.85
CA ASN A 249 9.92 -20.36 5.44
C ASN A 249 10.56 -21.50 4.61
N CYS A 250 9.77 -22.16 3.76
CA CYS A 250 10.27 -23.22 2.87
C CYS A 250 11.35 -22.68 1.94
N ASP A 251 12.36 -23.51 1.61
CA ASP A 251 13.49 -23.09 0.79
C ASP A 251 13.02 -22.50 -0.55
N TYR A 252 13.42 -21.24 -0.81
CA TYR A 252 13.02 -20.51 -2.02
C TYR A 252 13.49 -21.16 -3.32
N LYS A 253 14.47 -22.08 -3.27
CA LYS A 253 15.01 -22.79 -4.45
C LYS A 253 13.91 -23.45 -5.27
N TYR A 254 12.87 -23.97 -4.59
CA TYR A 254 11.71 -24.59 -5.25
C TYR A 254 10.76 -23.57 -5.89
N ARG A 255 10.92 -22.29 -5.61
CA ARG A 255 10.05 -21.20 -6.06
C ARG A 255 10.82 -20.05 -6.67
N LYS A 256 12.05 -20.31 -7.13
CA LYS A 256 13.00 -19.32 -7.65
C LYS A 256 12.38 -18.45 -8.75
N GLN A 257 11.68 -19.06 -9.70
CA GLN A 257 11.06 -18.33 -10.80
C GLN A 257 10.04 -17.27 -10.30
N VAL A 258 9.13 -17.66 -9.39
CA VAL A 258 8.14 -16.73 -8.81
C VAL A 258 8.84 -15.59 -8.07
N TYR A 259 9.91 -15.91 -7.33
CA TYR A 259 10.70 -14.92 -6.63
C TYR A 259 11.31 -13.89 -7.61
N GLU A 260 11.99 -14.35 -8.63
CA GLU A 260 12.66 -13.50 -9.62
C GLU A 260 11.67 -12.62 -10.37
N GLU A 261 10.55 -13.17 -10.83
CA GLU A 261 9.50 -12.41 -11.52
C GLU A 261 8.95 -11.28 -10.65
N ILE A 262 8.69 -11.51 -9.36
CA ILE A 262 8.20 -10.49 -8.43
C ILE A 262 9.25 -9.42 -8.16
N ILE A 263 10.50 -9.82 -7.89
CA ILE A 263 11.61 -8.91 -7.60
C ILE A 263 11.92 -8.01 -8.79
N ASP A 264 11.99 -8.56 -10.01
CA ASP A 264 12.25 -7.80 -11.23
C ASP A 264 11.09 -6.84 -11.53
N LYS A 265 9.86 -7.30 -11.45
CA LYS A 265 8.65 -6.50 -11.72
C LYS A 265 8.49 -5.34 -10.72
N LEU A 266 8.90 -5.50 -9.47
CA LEU A 266 8.88 -4.45 -8.45
C LEU A 266 10.17 -3.61 -8.42
N SER A 267 11.12 -3.88 -9.30
CA SER A 267 12.43 -3.19 -9.38
C SER A 267 13.16 -3.19 -8.03
N LEU A 268 13.26 -4.35 -7.40
CA LEU A 268 13.85 -4.52 -6.07
C LEU A 268 15.31 -5.00 -6.10
N ASN A 269 15.88 -5.20 -7.28
CA ASN A 269 17.31 -5.46 -7.45
C ASN A 269 18.10 -4.17 -7.21
N GLN A 270 18.17 -3.72 -5.96
CA GLN A 270 18.75 -2.44 -5.57
C GLN A 270 19.73 -2.59 -4.42
N VAL A 271 20.81 -1.80 -4.45
CA VAL A 271 21.67 -1.53 -3.31
C VAL A 271 21.42 -0.10 -2.84
N PHE A 272 21.24 0.07 -1.55
CA PHE A 272 21.07 1.36 -0.91
C PHE A 272 22.37 1.81 -0.28
N ILE A 273 22.92 2.93 -0.74
CA ILE A 273 24.15 3.53 -0.22
C ILE A 273 23.79 4.58 0.80
N ASP A 274 24.23 4.40 2.03
CA ASP A 274 24.08 5.35 3.14
C ASP A 274 25.19 6.39 3.14
N ILE A 275 26.43 5.95 2.95
CA ILE A 275 27.64 6.80 2.91
C ILE A 275 28.50 6.41 1.70
N PHE A 276 28.95 7.43 0.99
CA PHE A 276 29.97 7.31 -0.06
C PHE A 276 30.93 8.51 0.09
N GLU A 277 32.15 8.25 0.52
CA GLU A 277 33.14 9.27 0.77
C GLU A 277 34.49 8.92 0.12
N ILE A 278 35.22 9.94 -0.31
CA ILE A 278 36.58 9.79 -0.84
C ILE A 278 37.51 10.65 -0.02
N GLN A 279 38.40 9.99 0.73
CA GLN A 279 39.40 10.65 1.58
C GLN A 279 40.73 9.94 1.43
N ASN A 280 41.85 10.70 1.31
CA ASN A 280 43.22 10.19 1.26
C ASN A 280 43.39 8.99 0.28
N ASP A 281 42.83 9.13 -0.94
CA ASP A 281 42.87 8.11 -1.99
C ASP A 281 42.25 6.76 -1.58
N VAL A 282 41.28 6.79 -0.65
CA VAL A 282 40.45 5.66 -0.27
C VAL A 282 38.99 6.08 -0.45
N ILE A 283 38.19 5.19 -1.06
CA ILE A 283 36.74 5.31 -1.13
C ILE A 283 36.15 4.49 0.03
N TYR A 284 35.41 5.14 0.90
CA TYR A 284 34.60 4.49 1.92
C TYR A 284 33.16 4.39 1.41
N VAL A 285 32.59 3.20 1.46
CA VAL A 285 31.19 2.94 1.11
C VAL A 285 30.53 2.16 2.23
N SER A 286 29.39 2.63 2.70
CA SER A 286 28.50 1.82 3.54
C SER A 286 27.06 1.87 2.99
N GLY A 287 26.32 0.80 3.23
CA GLY A 287 24.97 0.69 2.74
C GLY A 287 24.34 -0.66 3.08
N PHE A 288 23.26 -0.99 2.41
CA PHE A 288 22.56 -2.25 2.60
C PHE A 288 21.84 -2.73 1.33
N ILE A 289 21.55 -4.02 1.29
CA ILE A 289 20.55 -4.61 0.40
C ILE A 289 19.36 -5.12 1.22
N THR A 290 18.18 -5.15 0.61
CA THR A 290 17.01 -5.79 1.21
C THR A 290 16.81 -7.16 0.59
N THR A 291 16.75 -8.19 1.41
CA THR A 291 16.46 -9.57 1.01
C THR A 291 15.15 -10.05 1.60
N PHE A 292 14.65 -11.17 1.08
CA PHE A 292 13.39 -11.80 1.47
C PHE A 292 13.66 -13.30 1.76
N PHE A 293 12.73 -14.00 2.42
CA PHE A 293 12.87 -15.43 2.77
C PHE A 293 13.98 -15.77 3.76
N ASN A 294 14.13 -14.96 4.81
CA ASN A 294 15.10 -15.25 5.89
C ASN A 294 16.54 -15.43 5.39
N LYS A 295 16.89 -14.87 4.23
CA LYS A 295 18.24 -15.00 3.67
C LYS A 295 19.12 -13.84 4.09
N LYS A 296 20.20 -14.15 4.78
CA LYS A 296 21.39 -13.32 4.73
C LYS A 296 21.94 -13.38 3.30
N GLY A 297 21.95 -12.24 2.63
CA GLY A 297 22.50 -12.09 1.30
C GLY A 297 23.85 -11.40 1.37
N ASN A 298 24.91 -12.04 0.90
CA ASN A 298 26.19 -11.38 0.81
C ASN A 298 26.15 -10.32 -0.31
N VAL A 299 26.71 -9.16 -0.04
CA VAL A 299 26.94 -8.12 -1.03
C VAL A 299 28.36 -8.30 -1.57
N PHE A 300 28.48 -8.48 -2.86
CA PHE A 300 29.76 -8.55 -3.56
C PHE A 300 29.99 -7.23 -4.29
N VAL A 301 31.15 -6.63 -4.06
CA VAL A 301 31.53 -5.39 -4.71
C VAL A 301 32.64 -5.66 -5.71
N PHE A 302 32.36 -5.36 -6.97
CA PHE A 302 33.30 -5.50 -8.07
C PHE A 302 33.95 -4.14 -8.35
N VAL A 303 35.26 -4.08 -8.24
CA VAL A 303 36.07 -2.90 -8.54
C VAL A 303 36.99 -3.22 -9.71
N ASN A 304 36.73 -2.64 -10.87
CA ASN A 304 37.45 -2.97 -12.12
C ASN A 304 37.55 -4.50 -12.34
N ASP A 305 36.41 -5.18 -12.21
CA ASP A 305 36.24 -6.64 -12.37
C ASP A 305 36.91 -7.51 -11.29
N LYS A 306 37.55 -6.92 -10.26
CA LYS A 306 38.05 -7.63 -9.08
C LYS A 306 37.00 -7.57 -7.98
N ILE A 307 36.84 -8.70 -7.28
CA ILE A 307 35.91 -8.79 -6.13
C ILE A 307 36.61 -8.24 -4.89
N PHE A 308 35.90 -7.37 -4.19
CA PHE A 308 36.26 -6.86 -2.88
C PHE A 308 35.29 -7.41 -1.85
N GLU A 309 35.82 -7.94 -0.76
CA GLU A 309 34.98 -8.41 0.35
C GLU A 309 34.40 -7.22 1.11
N THR A 310 33.12 -7.35 1.45
CA THR A 310 32.44 -6.41 2.32
C THR A 310 32.48 -6.90 3.75
N LYS A 311 32.61 -5.99 4.70
CA LYS A 311 32.43 -6.29 6.11
C LYS A 311 30.97 -6.11 6.48
N GLU A 312 30.35 -7.13 7.07
CA GLU A 312 28.99 -7.07 7.59
C GLU A 312 28.95 -6.07 8.76
N LEU A 313 27.94 -5.18 8.77
CA LEU A 313 27.70 -4.26 9.87
C LEU A 313 26.50 -4.74 10.68
N GLU A 314 26.69 -4.87 11.98
CA GLU A 314 25.60 -5.12 12.92
C GLU A 314 24.95 -3.78 13.30
N TYR A 315 24.00 -3.33 12.50
CA TYR A 315 23.08 -2.27 12.92
C TYR A 315 21.82 -2.86 13.58
N PRO A 316 21.19 -2.14 14.52
CA PRO A 316 19.89 -2.57 15.03
C PRO A 316 18.94 -2.71 13.85
N GLN A 317 18.38 -3.90 13.71
CA GLN A 317 17.57 -4.35 12.58
C GLN A 317 16.50 -3.29 12.25
N ARG A 318 16.46 -2.87 11.01
CA ARG A 318 15.34 -2.08 10.45
C ARG A 318 14.18 -3.04 10.17
N ASP A 319 13.60 -3.60 11.23
CA ASP A 319 12.59 -4.65 11.20
C ASP A 319 11.44 -4.30 10.25
N ARG A 320 11.21 -5.17 9.30
CA ARG A 320 10.07 -5.07 8.37
C ARG A 320 9.08 -6.19 8.65
N PHE A 321 8.20 -5.92 9.60
CA PHE A 321 7.14 -6.84 9.99
C PHE A 321 5.79 -6.46 9.38
N SER A 322 4.99 -7.49 9.10
CA SER A 322 3.57 -7.42 8.80
C SER A 322 2.87 -8.51 9.58
N LEU A 323 1.97 -8.16 10.48
CA LEU A 323 1.15 -9.09 11.26
C LEU A 323 1.98 -10.20 11.94
N ASN A 324 3.06 -9.83 12.61
CA ASN A 324 4.08 -10.68 13.23
C ASN A 324 5.03 -11.40 12.26
N PHE A 325 4.79 -11.40 10.97
CA PHE A 325 5.69 -12.03 10.01
C PHE A 325 6.80 -11.06 9.58
N GLU A 326 8.04 -11.46 9.76
CA GLU A 326 9.19 -10.71 9.25
C GLU A 326 9.38 -11.04 7.78
N TYR A 327 9.10 -10.06 6.91
CA TYR A 327 9.02 -10.29 5.48
C TYR A 327 10.22 -9.77 4.69
N ALA A 328 11.05 -8.92 5.29
CA ALA A 328 12.23 -8.37 4.61
C ALA A 328 13.36 -8.10 5.61
N PHE A 329 14.56 -8.42 5.17
CA PHE A 329 15.79 -8.37 5.94
C PHE A 329 16.76 -7.39 5.29
N ASN A 330 17.43 -6.53 6.07
CA ASN A 330 18.50 -5.70 5.58
C ASN A 330 19.83 -6.38 5.89
N ASN A 331 20.68 -6.46 4.88
CA ASN A 331 22.07 -6.91 5.02
C ASN A 331 22.95 -5.69 4.85
N ASP A 332 23.37 -5.13 5.98
CA ASP A 332 24.21 -3.93 6.04
C ASP A 332 25.68 -4.28 5.81
N PHE A 333 26.40 -3.44 5.07
CA PHE A 333 27.81 -3.63 4.75
C PHE A 333 28.61 -2.35 4.79
N GLU A 334 29.92 -2.49 4.99
CA GLU A 334 30.91 -1.45 4.73
C GLU A 334 32.09 -1.96 3.93
N LEU A 335 32.76 -1.05 3.24
CA LEU A 335 33.89 -1.37 2.37
C LEU A 335 34.83 -0.17 2.23
N TYR A 336 36.12 -0.45 2.21
CA TYR A 336 37.20 0.49 1.91
C TYR A 336 37.89 0.09 0.61
N ILE A 337 37.87 0.97 -0.41
CA ILE A 337 38.46 0.72 -1.74
C ILE A 337 39.63 1.67 -1.95
N PRO A 338 40.87 1.20 -2.05
CA PRO A 338 42.00 2.06 -2.39
C PRO A 338 41.91 2.54 -3.84
N ILE A 339 42.19 3.80 -4.09
CA ILE A 339 42.26 4.39 -5.44
C ILE A 339 43.63 4.07 -6.05
N THR A 340 43.71 2.97 -6.78
CA THR A 340 44.98 2.48 -7.39
C THR A 340 45.07 2.77 -8.88
N SER A 341 44.05 3.33 -9.49
CA SER A 341 44.00 3.62 -10.92
C SER A 341 43.25 4.93 -11.23
N LYS A 342 43.54 5.51 -12.43
CA LYS A 342 42.89 6.75 -12.88
C LYS A 342 41.38 6.60 -13.12
N ASN A 343 40.90 5.38 -13.34
CA ASN A 343 39.47 5.09 -13.55
C ASN A 343 39.09 3.92 -12.66
N ILE A 344 38.13 4.12 -11.77
CA ILE A 344 37.60 3.06 -10.92
C ILE A 344 36.13 2.88 -11.26
N LYS A 345 35.74 1.66 -11.60
CA LYS A 345 34.36 1.23 -11.83
C LYS A 345 33.94 0.34 -10.67
N ILE A 346 32.84 0.72 -9.98
CA ILE A 346 32.31 -0.02 -8.84
C ILE A 346 30.90 -0.52 -9.21
N GLN A 347 30.67 -1.80 -9.05
CA GLN A 347 29.39 -2.47 -9.24
C GLN A 347 29.07 -3.33 -8.02
N PHE A 348 27.80 -3.43 -7.70
CA PHE A 348 27.29 -4.21 -6.57
C PHE A 348 26.47 -5.38 -7.11
N LYS A 349 26.69 -6.57 -6.57
CA LYS A 349 25.97 -7.79 -6.91
C LYS A 349 25.62 -8.57 -5.65
N THR A 350 24.69 -9.49 -5.75
CA THR A 350 24.36 -10.42 -4.68
C THR A 350 24.10 -11.83 -5.24
N GLU A 351 24.45 -12.85 -4.49
CA GLU A 351 24.15 -14.25 -4.84
C GLU A 351 22.65 -14.55 -4.83
N VAL A 352 21.85 -13.74 -4.11
CA VAL A 352 20.40 -13.93 -4.01
C VAL A 352 19.70 -13.77 -5.36
N ASN A 353 20.30 -13.02 -6.29
CA ASN A 353 19.77 -12.79 -7.64
C ASN A 353 20.75 -13.27 -8.74
N ASP A 354 21.48 -14.36 -8.50
CA ASP A 354 22.45 -14.94 -9.43
C ASP A 354 23.50 -13.93 -9.93
N PHE A 355 23.98 -13.09 -9.05
CA PHE A 355 25.01 -12.09 -9.34
C PHE A 355 24.60 -11.04 -10.40
N LYS A 356 23.30 -10.79 -10.62
CA LYS A 356 22.85 -9.64 -11.41
C LYS A 356 23.33 -8.33 -10.79
N ASP A 357 23.56 -7.35 -11.64
CA ASP A 357 23.92 -5.99 -11.20
C ASP A 357 22.78 -5.34 -10.40
N LEU A 358 23.10 -4.78 -9.25
CA LEU A 358 22.14 -4.04 -8.42
C LEU A 358 22.07 -2.57 -8.84
N GLU A 359 20.86 -2.04 -9.00
CA GLU A 359 20.67 -0.60 -9.22
C GLU A 359 21.05 0.19 -7.96
N ILE A 360 21.86 1.23 -8.11
CA ILE A 360 22.37 2.02 -6.99
C ILE A 360 21.36 3.11 -6.62
N LYS A 361 20.95 3.14 -5.36
CA LYS A 361 20.12 4.17 -4.74
C LYS A 361 20.85 4.77 -3.55
N PHE A 362 20.68 6.08 -3.32
CA PHE A 362 21.20 6.75 -2.13
C PHE A 362 20.06 7.00 -1.15
N THR A 363 20.25 6.62 0.12
CA THR A 363 19.20 6.75 1.17
C THR A 363 19.09 8.18 1.68
N ARG A 364 20.20 8.95 1.63
CA ARG A 364 20.24 10.36 1.98
C ARG A 364 20.74 11.15 0.78
N PRO A 365 20.27 12.40 0.59
CA PRO A 365 21.00 13.29 -0.29
C PRO A 365 22.42 13.36 0.24
N CYS A 366 23.35 12.73 -0.45
CA CYS A 366 24.76 12.95 -0.22
C CYS A 366 24.95 14.47 -0.19
N ARG A 367 25.81 15.02 0.69
CA ARG A 367 26.06 16.47 0.82
C ARG A 367 26.41 17.21 -0.49
N LEU A 368 26.34 16.49 -1.57
CA LEU A 368 26.62 16.87 -2.95
C LEU A 368 25.30 16.95 -3.71
N SER A 369 24.74 18.13 -3.78
CA SER A 369 23.54 18.64 -4.50
C SER A 369 22.50 17.61 -4.98
N ASN A 370 21.25 17.81 -4.60
CA ASN A 370 20.05 17.03 -5.00
C ASN A 370 19.79 16.91 -6.51
N THR A 371 20.65 17.45 -7.35
CA THR A 371 20.45 17.54 -8.81
C THR A 371 21.57 16.91 -9.62
N SER A 372 22.73 16.58 -9.05
CA SER A 372 23.86 16.05 -9.80
C SER A 372 24.03 14.55 -9.60
N LYS A 373 24.05 13.81 -10.70
CA LYS A 373 24.52 12.42 -10.77
C LYS A 373 26.04 12.30 -10.45
N TYR A 374 26.62 13.30 -9.80
CA TYR A 374 28.04 13.42 -9.53
C TYR A 374 28.31 13.66 -8.06
N LEU A 375 29.24 12.91 -7.50
CA LEU A 375 29.81 13.10 -6.18
C LEU A 375 31.21 13.73 -6.36
N LEU A 376 31.45 14.84 -5.69
CA LEU A 376 32.71 15.60 -5.82
C LEU A 376 33.51 15.48 -4.53
N SER A 377 34.74 15.02 -4.63
CA SER A 377 35.76 15.22 -3.58
C SER A 377 36.74 16.32 -4.01
N LYS A 378 37.74 16.60 -3.17
CA LYS A 378 38.78 17.60 -3.49
C LYS A 378 39.49 17.26 -4.81
N ASN A 379 39.85 16.00 -5.03
CA ASN A 379 40.67 15.53 -6.13
C ASN A 379 39.95 14.59 -7.12
N HIS A 380 38.72 14.16 -6.82
CA HIS A 380 38.02 13.16 -7.62
C HIS A 380 36.57 13.54 -7.91
N ILE A 381 36.05 13.01 -9.00
CA ILE A 381 34.64 13.06 -9.39
C ILE A 381 34.13 11.63 -9.45
N ALA A 382 33.07 11.32 -8.72
CA ALA A 382 32.32 10.08 -8.89
C ALA A 382 31.01 10.33 -9.63
N LYS A 383 30.73 9.52 -10.64
CA LYS A 383 29.51 9.55 -11.44
C LYS A 383 28.75 8.25 -11.26
N VAL A 384 27.44 8.37 -10.98
CA VAL A 384 26.55 7.21 -10.86
C VAL A 384 25.67 7.10 -12.10
N LYS A 385 25.63 5.89 -12.70
CA LYS A 385 24.77 5.57 -13.83
C LYS A 385 24.22 4.15 -13.66
N GLY A 386 22.92 4.03 -13.32
CA GLY A 386 22.27 2.73 -13.09
C GLY A 386 22.94 1.94 -11.98
N SER A 387 23.56 0.83 -12.32
CA SER A 387 24.26 -0.11 -11.43
C SER A 387 25.77 0.18 -11.24
N THR A 388 26.25 1.30 -11.77
CA THR A 388 27.73 1.56 -11.80
C THR A 388 28.05 2.92 -11.21
N ILE A 389 29.06 2.95 -10.32
CA ILE A 389 29.77 4.18 -9.90
C ILE A 389 31.11 4.20 -10.63
N THR A 390 31.41 5.33 -11.30
CA THR A 390 32.74 5.55 -11.93
C THR A 390 33.42 6.70 -11.20
N VAL A 391 34.63 6.46 -10.68
CA VAL A 391 35.47 7.46 -10.01
C VAL A 391 36.66 7.81 -10.90
N LYS A 392 36.90 9.10 -11.09
CA LYS A 392 38.01 9.64 -11.90
C LYS A 392 38.67 10.82 -11.19
N PRO A 393 39.97 11.09 -11.41
CA PRO A 393 40.56 12.37 -11.04
C PRO A 393 39.81 13.54 -11.69
N LYS A 394 39.83 14.69 -11.02
CA LYS A 394 39.32 15.97 -11.55
C LYS A 394 40.17 16.46 -12.71
#